data_4fe8346255e9fe5bb7b21f203ad4f5c2
#
_entry.id   4fe8346255e9fe5bb7b21f203ad4f5c2
#
_cell.length_a   1.000
_cell.length_b   1.000
_cell.length_c   1.000
_cell.angle_alpha   90.00
_cell.angle_beta   90.00
_cell.angle_gamma   90.00
#
_symmetry.space_group_name_H-M   'P 1'
#
loop_
_entity.id
_entity.type
_entity.pdbx_description
1 polymer ?
#
loop_
_entity_poly.entity_id
_entity_poly.type
_entity_poly.pdbx_seq_one_letter_code
_entity_poly.pdbx_strand_id
1 'polypeptide(L)'
;MRARVFSKKGDVYNEAALRRDYMSLWNTGYFDDIRLEATESPKGGMIISFFVREKKLVRSIDYKGLSSVQQSDVLDEFKKEKVPLSIQSQYDPVVVRRAEVVLQDMLSAHGKMFATVRHRTRNIPPNSVALTFIVVEGPKVKVGNVRFTGNHVFSAHELERSMKYSRAAGAPPWFYWFHKTYDKERIEADLENIRDLYRDHGYYFAIAKEPETKMVDTRIRYPFFFYSWGRGKRVDLTIPVEEGLQYRLGRFVIRGNKLFTTQQLAPILRMKEGDIFSLSKVRKAMENYTKLYGQFGYINFTASPDPEPDNKRRIINLALDFEEDKQFLVHRIEFSGNTKTRDKVIRRELLLSEGDMFNSQWWDLSVLRVNQLGFFDTVKKEDYDITQNASNGTVDITMKVKEKGKNQIGFSGGVSGLAGNFVGANYATNNFLGLGETLSIQTEWGTYQKLYSFGFTEPYVFDRNIRWALRSTAAIIAMTNSVNWLINTASIPPNSPVPRMANTTRRISSRIPRDLHSLPAIPCGAISPALV
;
A
#
# COMPACT_ATOMS: atom_id res chain seq x y z
N MET A 1 14.93 1.58 -42.96
CA MET A 1 16.28 1.22 -43.43
C MET A 1 16.95 2.34 -44.23
N ARG A 2 16.46 2.74 -45.40
CA ARG A 2 17.07 3.80 -46.26
C ARG A 2 17.34 5.14 -45.55
N ALA A 3 16.52 5.53 -44.59
CA ALA A 3 16.69 6.77 -43.82
C ALA A 3 17.90 6.78 -42.87
N ARG A 4 18.52 5.62 -42.62
CA ARG A 4 19.68 5.45 -41.71
C ARG A 4 20.98 5.14 -42.44
N VAL A 5 20.92 4.97 -43.75
CA VAL A 5 22.09 4.79 -44.64
C VAL A 5 22.42 6.13 -45.26
N PHE A 6 23.60 6.63 -44.99
CA PHE A 6 24.06 7.94 -45.43
C PHE A 6 24.64 7.89 -46.84
N SER A 7 25.22 6.74 -47.25
CA SER A 7 25.78 6.53 -48.57
C SER A 7 24.68 6.49 -49.65
N LYS A 8 24.86 7.26 -50.73
CA LYS A 8 23.88 7.40 -51.81
C LYS A 8 24.41 6.82 -53.11
N LYS A 9 23.48 6.51 -54.01
CA LYS A 9 23.83 6.09 -55.35
C LYS A 9 24.58 7.22 -56.08
N GLY A 10 25.79 6.93 -56.57
CA GLY A 10 26.66 7.87 -57.26
C GLY A 10 27.80 8.43 -56.40
N ASP A 11 27.81 8.14 -55.10
CA ASP A 11 28.92 8.51 -54.23
C ASP A 11 30.19 7.68 -54.57
N VAL A 12 31.35 8.26 -54.31
CA VAL A 12 32.63 7.55 -54.45
C VAL A 12 32.69 6.43 -53.40
N TYR A 13 33.14 5.23 -53.81
CA TYR A 13 33.29 4.10 -52.89
C TYR A 13 34.20 4.46 -51.71
N ASN A 14 33.67 4.35 -50.49
CA ASN A 14 34.37 4.65 -49.26
C ASN A 14 34.02 3.61 -48.22
N GLU A 15 34.96 2.75 -47.88
CA GLU A 15 34.77 1.68 -46.89
C GLU A 15 34.44 2.23 -45.47
N ALA A 16 35.06 3.34 -45.08
CA ALA A 16 34.79 3.98 -43.80
C ALA A 16 33.34 4.52 -43.69
N ALA A 17 32.78 5.01 -44.83
CA ALA A 17 31.39 5.45 -44.90
C ALA A 17 30.44 4.25 -44.78
N LEU A 18 30.71 3.15 -45.50
CA LEU A 18 29.92 1.92 -45.43
C LEU A 18 29.95 1.29 -44.03
N ARG A 19 31.10 1.35 -43.36
CA ARG A 19 31.24 0.89 -41.97
C ARG A 19 30.41 1.72 -41.00
N ARG A 20 30.34 3.04 -41.21
CA ARG A 20 29.44 3.91 -40.42
C ARG A 20 27.96 3.57 -40.68
N ASP A 21 27.59 3.33 -41.93
CA ASP A 21 26.23 2.94 -42.29
C ASP A 21 25.86 1.59 -41.68
N TYR A 22 26.78 0.63 -41.74
CA TYR A 22 26.61 -0.67 -41.03
C TYR A 22 26.39 -0.47 -39.53
N MET A 23 27.24 0.30 -38.85
CA MET A 23 27.10 0.58 -37.41
C MET A 23 25.81 1.35 -37.10
N SER A 24 25.41 2.28 -37.97
CA SER A 24 24.15 3.01 -37.82
C SER A 24 22.94 2.08 -37.89
N LEU A 25 22.94 1.10 -38.79
CA LEU A 25 21.89 0.09 -38.89
C LEU A 25 21.96 -0.89 -37.72
N TRP A 26 23.15 -1.36 -37.34
CA TRP A 26 23.35 -2.28 -36.20
C TRP A 26 22.88 -1.68 -34.89
N ASN A 27 23.22 -0.42 -34.65
CA ASN A 27 22.84 0.31 -33.42
C ASN A 27 21.32 0.58 -33.33
N THR A 28 20.55 0.37 -34.39
CA THR A 28 19.07 0.43 -34.31
C THR A 28 18.50 -0.72 -33.48
N GLY A 29 19.26 -1.82 -33.33
CA GLY A 29 18.83 -3.01 -32.58
C GLY A 29 17.79 -3.88 -33.30
N TYR A 30 17.28 -3.47 -34.47
CA TYR A 30 16.21 -4.18 -35.18
C TYR A 30 16.66 -5.42 -35.95
N PHE A 31 17.96 -5.59 -36.17
CA PHE A 31 18.51 -6.64 -37.01
C PHE A 31 19.29 -7.67 -36.22
N ASP A 32 19.15 -8.91 -36.60
CA ASP A 32 19.83 -10.08 -36.05
C ASP A 32 21.14 -10.38 -36.79
N ASP A 33 21.15 -10.06 -38.07
CA ASP A 33 22.30 -10.20 -38.96
C ASP A 33 22.28 -9.10 -40.03
N ILE A 34 23.42 -8.51 -40.29
CA ILE A 34 23.63 -7.53 -41.38
C ILE A 34 24.90 -7.94 -42.13
N ARG A 35 24.76 -8.22 -43.42
CA ARG A 35 25.89 -8.50 -44.28
C ARG A 35 25.96 -7.46 -45.39
N LEU A 36 27.15 -7.01 -45.65
CA LEU A 36 27.47 -6.13 -46.79
C LEU A 36 28.24 -6.92 -47.82
N GLU A 37 27.74 -6.91 -49.01
CA GLU A 37 28.42 -7.47 -50.16
C GLU A 37 28.68 -6.36 -51.20
N ALA A 38 29.91 -6.29 -51.65
CA ALA A 38 30.32 -5.37 -52.69
C ALA A 38 30.67 -6.16 -53.94
N THR A 39 29.98 -5.93 -55.07
CA THR A 39 30.21 -6.59 -56.35
C THR A 39 30.51 -5.55 -57.41
N GLU A 40 31.42 -5.86 -58.33
CA GLU A 40 31.71 -5.00 -59.46
C GLU A 40 30.54 -4.98 -60.44
N SER A 41 30.19 -3.80 -60.91
CA SER A 41 29.13 -3.63 -61.90
C SER A 41 29.67 -3.78 -63.34
N PRO A 42 28.97 -4.46 -64.26
CA PRO A 42 29.36 -4.57 -65.67
C PRO A 42 29.48 -3.22 -66.41
N LYS A 43 28.90 -2.17 -65.80
CA LYS A 43 28.94 -0.78 -66.40
C LYS A 43 29.96 0.11 -65.66
N GLY A 44 30.86 -0.44 -64.91
CA GLY A 44 31.81 0.27 -64.03
C GLY A 44 31.17 0.73 -62.71
N GLY A 45 31.97 0.70 -61.66
CA GLY A 45 31.53 1.02 -60.28
C GLY A 45 31.20 -0.20 -59.42
N MET A 46 30.88 0.04 -58.15
CA MET A 46 30.58 -1.01 -57.16
C MET A 46 29.10 -1.01 -56.81
N ILE A 47 28.49 -2.19 -56.77
CA ILE A 47 27.15 -2.42 -56.28
C ILE A 47 27.27 -2.87 -54.82
N ILE A 48 26.74 -2.09 -53.89
CA ILE A 48 26.71 -2.42 -52.45
C ILE A 48 25.35 -2.98 -52.10
N SER A 49 25.33 -4.22 -51.65
CA SER A 49 24.12 -4.92 -51.23
C SER A 49 24.11 -5.12 -49.72
N PHE A 50 23.08 -4.62 -49.06
CA PHE A 50 22.83 -4.83 -47.65
C PHE A 50 21.86 -5.99 -47.48
N PHE A 51 22.31 -7.12 -47.01
CA PHE A 51 21.48 -8.26 -46.60
C PHE A 51 21.21 -8.14 -45.13
N VAL A 52 19.95 -8.03 -44.76
CA VAL A 52 19.54 -7.86 -43.36
C VAL A 52 18.56 -8.93 -42.95
N ARG A 53 18.69 -9.43 -41.77
CA ARG A 53 17.72 -10.30 -41.10
C ARG A 53 17.14 -9.57 -39.90
N GLU A 54 15.84 -9.27 -39.97
CA GLU A 54 15.15 -8.58 -38.88
C GLU A 54 14.99 -9.51 -37.66
N LYS A 55 15.13 -8.95 -36.45
CA LYS A 55 14.79 -9.65 -35.21
C LYS A 55 13.31 -9.98 -35.18
N LYS A 56 12.97 -11.17 -34.72
CA LYS A 56 11.59 -11.62 -34.59
C LYS A 56 10.87 -10.82 -33.49
N LEU A 57 9.58 -10.58 -33.68
CA LEU A 57 8.72 -9.94 -32.69
C LEU A 57 7.95 -10.96 -31.86
N VAL A 58 7.80 -10.73 -30.58
CA VAL A 58 6.96 -11.54 -29.70
C VAL A 58 5.50 -11.25 -29.99
N ARG A 59 4.78 -12.23 -30.59
CA ARG A 59 3.36 -12.11 -30.96
C ARG A 59 2.42 -12.41 -29.81
N SER A 60 2.73 -13.45 -29.04
CA SER A 60 1.98 -13.83 -27.85
C SER A 60 2.91 -14.37 -26.78
N ILE A 61 2.50 -14.21 -25.54
CA ILE A 61 3.13 -14.78 -24.34
C ILE A 61 2.06 -15.59 -23.62
N ASP A 62 2.24 -16.90 -23.58
CA ASP A 62 1.30 -17.82 -22.94
C ASP A 62 1.98 -18.52 -21.77
N TYR A 63 1.22 -18.80 -20.71
CA TYR A 63 1.69 -19.50 -19.52
C TYR A 63 0.91 -20.81 -19.36
N LYS A 64 1.59 -21.95 -19.42
CA LYS A 64 0.99 -23.28 -19.23
C LYS A 64 1.42 -23.85 -17.88
N GLY A 65 0.45 -24.25 -17.06
CA GLY A 65 0.70 -24.84 -15.74
C GLY A 65 0.90 -23.81 -14.62
N LEU A 66 0.72 -22.52 -14.88
CA LEU A 66 0.69 -21.46 -13.88
C LEU A 66 -0.68 -21.42 -13.20
N SER A 67 -0.73 -21.62 -11.89
CA SER A 67 -1.96 -21.65 -11.10
C SER A 67 -1.89 -20.85 -9.80
N SER A 68 -0.69 -20.62 -9.26
CA SER A 68 -0.49 -19.97 -7.96
C SER A 68 -0.46 -18.45 -8.04
N VAL A 69 -0.24 -17.89 -9.22
CA VAL A 69 -0.02 -16.46 -9.47
C VAL A 69 -0.82 -16.06 -10.71
N GLN A 70 -1.35 -14.83 -10.73
CA GLN A 70 -2.05 -14.31 -11.90
C GLN A 70 -1.06 -13.82 -12.97
N GLN A 71 -1.47 -13.84 -14.22
CA GLN A 71 -0.61 -13.38 -15.33
C GLN A 71 -0.31 -11.88 -15.23
N SER A 72 -1.22 -11.08 -14.65
CA SER A 72 -1.00 -9.66 -14.35
C SER A 72 0.19 -9.46 -13.43
N ASP A 73 0.26 -10.26 -12.35
CA ASP A 73 1.30 -10.12 -11.34
C ASP A 73 2.68 -10.50 -11.91
N VAL A 74 2.72 -11.48 -12.84
CA VAL A 74 3.94 -11.84 -13.57
C VAL A 74 4.45 -10.68 -14.41
N LEU A 75 3.55 -9.98 -15.10
CA LEU A 75 3.91 -8.83 -15.94
C LEU A 75 4.41 -7.66 -15.09
N ASP A 76 3.83 -7.46 -13.93
CA ASP A 76 4.25 -6.39 -13.01
C ASP A 76 5.62 -6.72 -12.38
N GLU A 77 5.88 -7.99 -12.04
CA GLU A 77 7.20 -8.42 -11.57
C GLU A 77 8.26 -8.29 -12.66
N PHE A 78 7.93 -8.60 -13.93
CA PHE A 78 8.86 -8.36 -15.05
C PHE A 78 9.21 -6.88 -15.21
N LYS A 79 8.26 -5.96 -15.01
CA LYS A 79 8.52 -4.51 -15.02
C LYS A 79 9.43 -4.11 -13.86
N LYS A 80 9.16 -4.59 -12.65
CA LYS A 80 9.93 -4.32 -11.43
C LYS A 80 11.37 -4.78 -11.60
N GLU A 81 11.59 -5.99 -12.11
CA GLU A 81 12.90 -6.59 -12.37
C GLU A 81 13.55 -6.10 -13.67
N LYS A 82 12.95 -5.10 -14.33
CA LYS A 82 13.44 -4.50 -15.59
C LYS A 82 13.69 -5.54 -16.69
N VAL A 83 12.80 -6.52 -16.82
CA VAL A 83 12.79 -7.48 -17.92
C VAL A 83 11.91 -6.92 -19.05
N PRO A 84 12.48 -6.47 -20.17
CA PRO A 84 11.74 -5.81 -21.26
C PRO A 84 11.01 -6.84 -22.15
N LEU A 85 10.20 -7.72 -21.55
CA LEU A 85 9.44 -8.74 -22.27
C LEU A 85 7.97 -8.37 -22.29
N SER A 86 7.46 -8.04 -23.48
CA SER A 86 6.05 -7.72 -23.70
C SER A 86 5.60 -8.16 -25.09
N ILE A 87 4.29 -8.18 -25.32
CA ILE A 87 3.74 -8.38 -26.67
C ILE A 87 4.22 -7.24 -27.57
N GLN A 88 4.68 -7.57 -28.78
CA GLN A 88 5.33 -6.72 -29.78
C GLN A 88 6.76 -6.28 -29.44
N SER A 89 7.33 -6.72 -28.31
CA SER A 89 8.77 -6.53 -28.07
C SER A 89 9.61 -7.42 -28.99
N GLN A 90 10.88 -7.05 -29.17
CA GLN A 90 11.82 -7.88 -29.90
C GLN A 90 12.12 -9.16 -29.14
N TYR A 91 12.15 -10.28 -29.84
CA TYR A 91 12.55 -11.54 -29.26
C TYR A 91 14.06 -11.56 -29.02
N ASP A 92 14.44 -11.69 -27.76
CA ASP A 92 15.82 -11.88 -27.33
C ASP A 92 15.89 -13.12 -26.41
N PRO A 93 16.66 -14.15 -26.80
CA PRO A 93 16.79 -15.37 -25.98
C PRO A 93 17.35 -15.09 -24.57
N VAL A 94 18.20 -14.06 -24.40
CA VAL A 94 18.77 -13.68 -23.11
C VAL A 94 17.69 -13.10 -22.20
N VAL A 95 16.85 -12.21 -22.76
CA VAL A 95 15.70 -11.62 -22.03
C VAL A 95 14.71 -12.70 -21.61
N VAL A 96 14.41 -13.64 -22.52
CA VAL A 96 13.48 -14.76 -22.23
C VAL A 96 14.04 -15.65 -21.11
N ARG A 97 15.33 -15.94 -21.13
CA ARG A 97 15.97 -16.73 -20.06
C ARG A 97 15.98 -16.00 -18.73
N ARG A 98 16.17 -14.68 -18.75
CA ARG A 98 16.03 -13.86 -17.53
C ARG A 98 14.59 -13.88 -17.02
N ALA A 99 13.59 -13.82 -17.91
CA ALA A 99 12.18 -13.96 -17.55
C ALA A 99 11.87 -15.32 -16.90
N GLU A 100 12.49 -16.42 -17.36
CA GLU A 100 12.36 -17.73 -16.71
C GLU A 100 12.84 -17.71 -15.25
N VAL A 101 14.01 -17.09 -15.01
CA VAL A 101 14.58 -16.99 -13.67
C VAL A 101 13.68 -16.14 -12.77
N VAL A 102 13.27 -14.96 -13.23
CA VAL A 102 12.38 -14.07 -12.47
C VAL A 102 11.05 -14.76 -12.14
N LEU A 103 10.45 -15.48 -13.09
CA LEU A 103 9.22 -16.23 -12.85
C LEU A 103 9.44 -17.39 -11.87
N GLN A 104 10.59 -18.05 -11.91
CA GLN A 104 10.95 -19.11 -10.95
C GLN A 104 11.14 -18.55 -9.55
N ASP A 105 11.81 -17.41 -9.42
CA ASP A 105 12.03 -16.71 -8.14
C ASP A 105 10.69 -16.24 -7.55
N MET A 106 9.82 -15.67 -8.38
CA MET A 106 8.46 -15.29 -7.98
C MET A 106 7.64 -16.49 -7.47
N LEU A 107 7.70 -17.61 -8.15
CA LEU A 107 7.03 -18.83 -7.71
C LEU A 107 7.62 -19.36 -6.39
N SER A 108 8.93 -19.28 -6.23
CA SER A 108 9.63 -19.66 -4.99
C SER A 108 9.20 -18.77 -3.83
N ALA A 109 9.08 -17.46 -4.04
CA ALA A 109 8.56 -16.51 -3.07
C ALA A 109 7.12 -16.86 -2.64
N HIS A 110 6.30 -17.40 -3.55
CA HIS A 110 4.96 -17.88 -3.26
C HIS A 110 4.92 -19.34 -2.71
N GLY A 111 6.06 -19.82 -2.22
CA GLY A 111 6.18 -21.12 -1.57
C GLY A 111 6.26 -22.32 -2.51
N LYS A 112 6.55 -22.08 -3.80
CA LYS A 112 6.76 -23.12 -4.81
C LYS A 112 8.26 -23.31 -5.10
N MET A 113 9.04 -23.62 -4.06
CA MET A 113 10.51 -23.77 -4.14
C MET A 113 11.01 -24.76 -5.19
N PHE A 114 10.15 -25.69 -5.61
CA PHE A 114 10.46 -26.70 -6.63
C PHE A 114 9.89 -26.34 -8.00
N ALA A 115 9.45 -25.10 -8.17
CA ALA A 115 8.97 -24.67 -9.46
C ALA A 115 10.09 -24.72 -10.49
N THR A 116 9.78 -25.28 -11.63
CA THR A 116 10.64 -25.23 -12.80
C THR A 116 9.92 -24.52 -13.92
N VAL A 117 10.60 -23.56 -14.53
CA VAL A 117 10.07 -22.80 -15.64
C VAL A 117 10.94 -23.07 -16.86
N ARG A 118 10.32 -23.39 -17.97
CA ARG A 118 10.97 -23.55 -19.27
C ARG A 118 10.16 -22.82 -20.33
N HIS A 119 10.81 -22.26 -21.31
CA HIS A 119 10.11 -21.66 -22.42
C HIS A 119 10.10 -22.56 -23.66
N ARG A 120 9.10 -22.38 -24.48
CA ARG A 120 8.99 -22.94 -25.82
C ARG A 120 8.64 -21.85 -26.80
N THR A 121 9.37 -21.80 -27.89
CA THR A 121 9.13 -20.83 -28.96
C THR A 121 8.51 -21.51 -30.18
N ARG A 122 7.52 -20.88 -30.79
CA ARG A 122 6.94 -21.29 -32.07
C ARG A 122 7.02 -20.12 -33.05
N ASN A 123 7.67 -20.33 -34.19
CA ASN A 123 7.73 -19.33 -35.23
C ASN A 123 6.35 -19.13 -35.87
N ILE A 124 5.97 -17.86 -36.05
CA ILE A 124 4.76 -17.43 -36.76
C ILE A 124 5.23 -16.56 -37.95
N PRO A 125 5.01 -17.00 -39.20
CA PRO A 125 5.32 -16.18 -40.35
C PRO A 125 4.57 -14.84 -40.34
N PRO A 126 5.13 -13.74 -40.89
CA PRO A 126 6.40 -13.70 -41.57
C PRO A 126 7.63 -13.52 -40.68
N ASN A 127 7.55 -12.82 -39.55
CA ASN A 127 8.68 -12.50 -38.69
C ASN A 127 8.28 -12.37 -37.20
N SER A 128 7.55 -13.36 -36.67
CA SER A 128 7.05 -13.34 -35.31
C SER A 128 7.27 -14.68 -34.60
N VAL A 129 7.24 -14.63 -33.25
CA VAL A 129 7.38 -15.78 -32.37
C VAL A 129 6.26 -15.78 -31.34
N ALA A 130 5.59 -16.92 -31.17
CA ALA A 130 4.79 -17.19 -29.99
C ALA A 130 5.69 -17.79 -28.92
N LEU A 131 5.67 -17.20 -27.74
CA LEU A 131 6.42 -17.64 -26.57
C LEU A 131 5.47 -18.30 -25.58
N THR A 132 5.77 -19.53 -25.17
CA THR A 132 4.99 -20.24 -24.15
C THR A 132 5.91 -20.63 -23.02
N PHE A 133 5.64 -20.11 -21.81
CA PHE A 133 6.29 -20.59 -20.59
C PHE A 133 5.57 -21.83 -20.08
N ILE A 134 6.32 -22.91 -19.92
CA ILE A 134 5.85 -24.17 -19.35
C ILE A 134 6.29 -24.18 -17.90
N VAL A 135 5.32 -24.06 -16.99
CA VAL A 135 5.54 -23.94 -15.55
C VAL A 135 5.13 -25.26 -14.90
N VAL A 136 6.03 -25.85 -14.13
CA VAL A 136 5.72 -26.96 -13.23
C VAL A 136 5.93 -26.45 -11.80
N GLU A 137 4.83 -26.08 -11.14
CA GLU A 137 4.90 -25.39 -9.84
C GLU A 137 5.38 -26.29 -8.70
N GLY A 138 5.17 -27.60 -8.78
CA GLY A 138 5.47 -28.51 -7.69
C GLY A 138 4.58 -28.32 -6.44
N PRO A 139 4.84 -29.05 -5.35
CA PRO A 139 4.07 -28.95 -4.11
C PRO A 139 4.39 -27.64 -3.37
N LYS A 140 3.40 -27.08 -2.65
CA LYS A 140 3.65 -25.98 -1.71
C LYS A 140 4.49 -26.48 -0.54
N VAL A 141 5.55 -25.75 -0.24
CA VAL A 141 6.40 -26.00 0.92
C VAL A 141 5.93 -25.13 2.09
N LYS A 142 5.79 -25.73 3.25
CA LYS A 142 5.39 -25.04 4.46
C LYS A 142 6.53 -24.92 5.46
N VAL A 143 6.50 -23.87 6.30
CA VAL A 143 7.44 -23.70 7.40
C VAL A 143 7.13 -24.76 8.47
N GLY A 144 8.13 -25.54 8.83
CA GLY A 144 8.06 -26.54 9.89
C GLY A 144 8.46 -25.97 11.24
N ASN A 145 9.44 -26.60 11.88
CA ASN A 145 9.98 -26.12 13.16
C ASN A 145 10.97 -24.98 12.91
N VAL A 146 10.93 -23.98 13.78
CA VAL A 146 11.94 -22.92 13.82
C VAL A 146 12.82 -23.15 15.05
N ARG A 147 14.11 -23.21 14.86
CA ARG A 147 15.11 -23.34 15.90
C ARG A 147 16.08 -22.17 15.84
N PHE A 148 16.60 -21.79 17.00
CA PHE A 148 17.61 -20.76 17.10
C PHE A 148 18.89 -21.35 17.69
N THR A 149 20.04 -20.86 17.24
CA THR A 149 21.33 -21.24 17.78
C THR A 149 22.12 -19.97 18.12
N GLY A 150 22.84 -20.00 19.26
CA GLY A 150 23.61 -18.85 19.74
C GLY A 150 22.79 -17.80 20.51
N ASN A 151 21.51 -18.05 20.75
CA ASN A 151 20.65 -17.20 21.56
C ASN A 151 20.82 -17.54 23.05
N HIS A 152 21.40 -16.62 23.82
CA HIS A 152 21.59 -16.75 25.26
C HIS A 152 20.74 -15.76 26.06
N VAL A 153 20.44 -14.59 25.47
CA VAL A 153 19.69 -13.50 26.13
C VAL A 153 18.19 -13.72 26.04
N PHE A 154 17.70 -14.10 24.87
CA PHE A 154 16.29 -14.37 24.65
C PHE A 154 16.01 -15.85 24.47
N SER A 155 14.92 -16.30 25.04
CA SER A 155 14.45 -17.67 24.82
C SER A 155 14.01 -17.86 23.34
N ALA A 156 14.09 -19.10 22.86
CA ALA A 156 13.60 -19.42 21.52
C ALA A 156 12.14 -19.02 21.31
N HIS A 157 11.32 -19.10 22.38
CA HIS A 157 9.91 -18.70 22.35
C HIS A 157 9.72 -17.18 22.16
N GLU A 158 10.55 -16.34 22.79
CA GLU A 158 10.50 -14.88 22.60
C GLU A 158 10.94 -14.48 21.20
N LEU A 159 11.98 -15.11 20.68
CA LEU A 159 12.43 -14.90 19.30
C LEU A 159 11.36 -15.32 18.28
N GLU A 160 10.73 -16.47 18.50
CA GLU A 160 9.63 -16.94 17.65
C GLU A 160 8.41 -15.99 17.72
N ARG A 161 8.15 -15.39 18.88
CA ARG A 161 7.09 -14.38 19.04
C ARG A 161 7.35 -13.10 18.26
N SER A 162 8.61 -12.71 18.08
CA SER A 162 8.97 -11.54 17.28
C SER A 162 8.74 -11.77 15.77
N MET A 163 8.75 -13.04 15.34
CA MET A 163 8.44 -13.42 13.96
C MET A 163 6.94 -13.26 13.68
N LYS A 164 6.60 -12.46 12.67
CA LYS A 164 5.20 -12.17 12.31
C LYS A 164 4.69 -13.08 11.19
N TYR A 165 5.55 -13.41 10.24
CA TYR A 165 5.15 -14.04 8.98
C TYR A 165 5.45 -15.54 8.92
N SER A 166 6.59 -15.98 9.45
CA SER A 166 7.08 -17.36 9.30
C SER A 166 7.07 -18.14 10.61
N ARG A 167 6.39 -17.63 11.63
CA ARG A 167 6.24 -18.27 12.93
C ARG A 167 5.61 -19.65 12.78
N ALA A 168 6.15 -20.66 13.48
CA ALA A 168 5.50 -21.95 13.60
C ALA A 168 4.09 -21.79 14.20
N ALA A 169 3.12 -22.51 13.68
CA ALA A 169 1.72 -22.30 14.07
C ALA A 169 1.38 -22.82 15.48
N GLY A 170 2.34 -23.37 16.21
CA GLY A 170 2.09 -24.03 17.50
C GLY A 170 1.20 -25.29 17.40
N ALA A 171 0.76 -25.64 16.21
CA ALA A 171 -0.02 -26.82 15.95
C ALA A 171 0.89 -28.05 15.82
N PRO A 172 0.43 -29.23 16.26
CA PRO A 172 1.20 -30.45 16.11
C PRO A 172 1.63 -30.68 14.65
N PRO A 173 2.78 -31.31 14.41
CA PRO A 173 3.34 -31.47 13.04
C PRO A 173 2.41 -32.08 11.99
N TRP A 174 1.41 -32.83 12.43
CA TRP A 174 0.41 -33.45 11.54
C TRP A 174 -0.71 -32.51 11.08
N PHE A 175 -0.88 -31.33 11.73
CA PHE A 175 -1.82 -30.31 11.26
C PHE A 175 -1.17 -29.41 10.21
N TYR A 176 -0.84 -29.97 9.09
CA TYR A 176 -0.16 -29.29 7.98
C TYR A 176 -0.87 -28.03 7.49
N TRP A 177 -2.18 -27.92 7.67
CA TRP A 177 -2.98 -26.79 7.21
C TRP A 177 -2.70 -25.49 7.92
N PHE A 178 -2.37 -25.56 9.20
CA PHE A 178 -2.10 -24.38 10.03
C PHE A 178 -0.68 -23.85 9.85
N HIS A 179 0.21 -24.61 9.23
CA HIS A 179 1.56 -24.15 8.95
C HIS A 179 1.57 -23.11 7.84
N LYS A 180 2.32 -22.01 8.04
CA LYS A 180 2.49 -20.96 7.05
C LYS A 180 3.31 -21.46 5.86
N THR A 181 3.02 -20.91 4.68
CA THR A 181 3.81 -21.21 3.48
C THR A 181 5.19 -20.59 3.62
N TYR A 182 6.21 -21.33 3.19
CA TYR A 182 7.57 -20.83 3.10
C TYR A 182 7.63 -19.69 2.07
N ASP A 183 8.21 -18.56 2.47
CA ASP A 183 8.35 -17.37 1.65
C ASP A 183 9.65 -16.69 2.08
N LYS A 184 10.59 -16.56 1.15
CA LYS A 184 11.93 -16.05 1.45
C LYS A 184 11.90 -14.59 1.92
N GLU A 185 11.11 -13.74 1.27
CA GLU A 185 11.01 -12.31 1.62
C GLU A 185 10.41 -12.12 3.02
N ARG A 186 9.41 -12.94 3.36
CA ARG A 186 8.79 -12.91 4.69
C ARG A 186 9.73 -13.41 5.78
N ILE A 187 10.58 -14.40 5.46
CA ILE A 187 11.60 -14.86 6.41
C ILE A 187 12.63 -13.75 6.64
N GLU A 188 13.05 -13.04 5.60
CA GLU A 188 13.98 -11.92 5.74
C GLU A 188 13.39 -10.78 6.58
N ALA A 189 12.10 -10.46 6.39
CA ALA A 189 11.39 -9.53 7.25
C ALA A 189 11.30 -10.01 8.71
N ASP A 190 11.15 -11.31 8.95
CA ASP A 190 11.17 -11.87 10.30
C ASP A 190 12.57 -11.86 10.92
N LEU A 191 13.62 -12.07 10.13
CA LEU A 191 15.00 -11.90 10.60
C LEU A 191 15.26 -10.45 11.03
N GLU A 192 14.74 -9.46 10.31
CA GLU A 192 14.85 -8.06 10.73
C GLU A 192 14.05 -7.77 12.00
N ASN A 193 12.87 -8.37 12.17
CA ASN A 193 12.12 -8.28 13.43
C ASN A 193 12.92 -8.85 14.62
N ILE A 194 13.65 -9.95 14.41
CA ILE A 194 14.54 -10.53 15.43
C ILE A 194 15.71 -9.57 15.73
N ARG A 195 16.36 -9.02 14.71
CA ARG A 195 17.44 -8.02 14.89
C ARG A 195 16.94 -6.79 15.62
N ASP A 196 15.76 -6.29 15.28
CA ASP A 196 15.13 -5.15 15.94
C ASP A 196 14.83 -5.45 17.41
N LEU A 197 14.37 -6.67 17.75
CA LEU A 197 14.19 -7.09 19.15
C LEU A 197 15.49 -6.98 19.96
N TYR A 198 16.59 -7.48 19.41
CA TYR A 198 17.90 -7.39 20.06
C TYR A 198 18.38 -5.95 20.18
N ARG A 199 18.26 -5.15 19.11
CA ARG A 199 18.66 -3.73 19.08
C ARG A 199 17.84 -2.88 20.05
N ASP A 200 16.60 -3.28 20.32
CA ASP A 200 15.76 -2.62 21.30
C ASP A 200 16.17 -2.89 22.75
N HIS A 201 16.90 -3.98 22.98
CA HIS A 201 17.45 -4.33 24.28
C HIS A 201 18.95 -4.03 24.38
N GLY A 202 19.47 -3.17 23.52
CA GLY A 202 20.85 -2.68 23.57
C GLY A 202 21.86 -3.51 22.82
N TYR A 203 21.49 -4.59 22.19
CA TYR A 203 22.41 -5.42 21.40
C TYR A 203 22.51 -4.87 19.96
N TYR A 204 23.15 -3.72 19.83
CA TYR A 204 23.16 -2.94 18.60
C TYR A 204 23.75 -3.69 17.40
N PHE A 205 24.78 -4.49 17.62
CA PHE A 205 25.45 -5.29 16.59
C PHE A 205 24.90 -6.71 16.46
N ALA A 206 23.75 -7.02 17.04
CA ALA A 206 23.16 -8.32 16.89
C ALA A 206 22.84 -8.65 15.43
N ILE A 207 23.23 -9.84 15.00
CA ILE A 207 23.07 -10.34 13.64
C ILE A 207 22.26 -11.64 13.71
N ALA A 208 21.11 -11.67 13.05
CA ALA A 208 20.43 -12.91 12.71
C ALA A 208 20.83 -13.27 11.28
N LYS A 209 21.54 -14.40 11.11
CA LYS A 209 22.03 -14.87 9.81
C LYS A 209 20.91 -15.53 9.02
N GLU A 210 21.13 -15.74 7.73
CA GLU A 210 20.23 -16.52 6.90
C GLU A 210 19.99 -17.90 7.50
N PRO A 211 18.73 -18.40 7.51
CA PRO A 211 18.41 -19.66 8.14
C PRO A 211 18.96 -20.84 7.34
N GLU A 212 19.54 -21.79 8.03
CA GLU A 212 19.79 -23.11 7.47
C GLU A 212 18.47 -23.84 7.28
N THR A 213 18.22 -24.29 6.07
CA THR A 213 16.96 -24.94 5.69
C THR A 213 17.11 -26.44 5.60
N LYS A 214 16.33 -27.19 6.35
CA LYS A 214 16.26 -28.66 6.25
C LYS A 214 14.90 -29.11 5.78
N MET A 215 14.86 -29.80 4.64
CA MET A 215 13.60 -30.34 4.15
C MET A 215 13.21 -31.62 4.87
N VAL A 216 11.94 -31.70 5.24
CA VAL A 216 11.34 -32.84 5.91
C VAL A 216 10.06 -33.23 5.21
N ASP A 217 9.95 -34.48 4.81
CA ASP A 217 8.71 -35.03 4.28
C ASP A 217 7.74 -35.32 5.44
N THR A 218 6.53 -34.77 5.35
CA THR A 218 5.51 -34.91 6.38
C THR A 218 4.28 -35.60 5.80
N ARG A 219 3.72 -36.53 6.55
CA ARG A 219 2.42 -37.11 6.20
C ARG A 219 1.33 -36.11 6.56
N ILE A 220 0.47 -35.79 5.60
CA ILE A 220 -0.68 -34.91 5.81
C ILE A 220 -1.78 -35.71 6.48
N ARG A 221 -2.18 -35.35 7.73
CA ARG A 221 -3.36 -35.87 8.41
C ARG A 221 -4.46 -34.83 8.44
N TYR A 222 -5.67 -35.21 8.04
CA TYR A 222 -6.85 -34.38 8.18
C TYR A 222 -7.46 -34.56 9.59
N PRO A 223 -7.82 -33.50 10.30
CA PRO A 223 -8.29 -33.59 11.68
C PRO A 223 -9.63 -34.34 11.83
N PHE A 224 -10.44 -34.43 10.77
CA PHE A 224 -11.76 -35.10 10.81
C PHE A 224 -11.82 -36.48 10.20
N PHE A 225 -10.77 -36.92 9.51
CA PHE A 225 -10.69 -38.24 8.93
C PHE A 225 -9.35 -38.87 9.30
N PHE A 226 -9.38 -40.05 9.90
CA PHE A 226 -8.19 -40.83 10.27
C PHE A 226 -7.35 -41.32 9.07
N TYR A 227 -7.65 -40.87 7.88
CA TYR A 227 -6.91 -41.22 6.66
C TYR A 227 -5.81 -40.19 6.38
N SER A 228 -4.59 -40.66 6.28
CA SER A 228 -3.45 -39.86 5.81
C SER A 228 -3.46 -39.81 4.28
N TRP A 229 -3.90 -38.70 3.71
CA TRP A 229 -3.86 -38.49 2.27
C TRP A 229 -2.72 -37.54 1.91
N GLY A 230 -1.68 -38.11 1.27
CA GLY A 230 -0.63 -37.37 0.62
C GLY A 230 0.62 -37.12 1.49
N ARG A 231 1.72 -36.81 0.79
CA ARG A 231 2.99 -36.36 1.38
C ARG A 231 3.10 -34.87 1.23
N GLY A 232 3.22 -34.13 2.33
CA GLY A 232 3.52 -32.71 2.35
C GLY A 232 5.02 -32.48 2.53
N LYS A 233 5.53 -31.41 1.95
CA LYS A 233 6.91 -30.95 2.19
C LYS A 233 6.90 -29.78 3.14
N ARG A 234 7.73 -29.83 4.17
CA ARG A 234 8.00 -28.72 5.08
C ARG A 234 9.49 -28.44 5.15
N VAL A 235 9.82 -27.21 5.49
CA VAL A 235 11.19 -26.77 5.73
C VAL A 235 11.32 -26.43 7.21
N ASP A 236 12.20 -27.13 7.90
CA ASP A 236 12.62 -26.76 9.24
C ASP A 236 13.74 -25.72 9.11
N LEU A 237 13.61 -24.62 9.86
CA LEU A 237 14.53 -23.49 9.82
C LEU A 237 15.41 -23.50 11.06
N THR A 238 16.72 -23.38 10.89
CA THR A 238 17.66 -23.11 11.98
C THR A 238 18.29 -21.76 11.76
N ILE A 239 18.01 -20.80 12.64
CA ILE A 239 18.45 -19.40 12.54
C ILE A 239 19.63 -19.20 13.50
N PRO A 240 20.86 -19.03 12.96
CA PRO A 240 22.01 -18.67 13.78
C PRO A 240 21.92 -17.18 14.19
N VAL A 241 22.07 -16.91 15.48
CA VAL A 241 22.04 -15.57 16.05
C VAL A 241 23.40 -15.27 16.71
N GLU A 242 23.97 -14.14 16.38
CA GLU A 242 25.14 -13.56 17.05
C GLU A 242 24.68 -12.32 17.81
N GLU A 243 24.60 -12.42 19.14
CA GLU A 243 24.00 -11.40 19.98
C GLU A 243 24.89 -10.15 20.17
N GLY A 244 26.20 -10.37 20.25
CA GLY A 244 27.15 -9.29 20.51
C GLY A 244 27.10 -8.79 21.96
N LEU A 245 27.55 -7.53 22.17
CA LEU A 245 27.59 -6.89 23.48
C LEU A 245 26.36 -5.99 23.67
N GLN A 246 25.93 -5.85 24.92
CA GLN A 246 24.86 -4.91 25.28
C GLN A 246 25.44 -3.50 25.49
N TYR A 247 24.80 -2.51 24.88
CA TYR A 247 25.17 -1.09 24.95
C TYR A 247 24.12 -0.28 25.68
N ARG A 248 24.59 0.76 26.37
CA ARG A 248 23.75 1.79 26.99
C ARG A 248 23.90 3.11 26.22
N LEU A 249 22.90 3.98 26.34
CA LEU A 249 23.00 5.33 25.80
C LEU A 249 24.08 6.09 26.57
N GLY A 250 25.08 6.57 25.85
CA GLY A 250 26.10 7.48 26.36
C GLY A 250 25.63 8.92 26.27
N ARG A 251 26.50 9.81 25.79
CA ARG A 251 26.18 11.22 25.61
C ARG A 251 25.15 11.39 24.49
N PHE A 252 24.14 12.21 24.74
CA PHE A 252 23.11 12.59 23.77
C PHE A 252 23.24 14.06 23.39
N VAL A 253 23.35 14.36 22.08
CA VAL A 253 23.49 15.73 21.56
C VAL A 253 22.56 15.92 20.36
N ILE A 254 21.91 17.09 20.28
CA ILE A 254 21.17 17.52 19.09
C ILE A 254 21.92 18.69 18.47
N ARG A 255 22.16 18.63 17.17
CA ARG A 255 22.86 19.66 16.39
C ARG A 255 21.90 20.22 15.32
N GLY A 256 22.08 21.49 14.95
CA GLY A 256 21.33 22.12 13.85
C GLY A 256 19.91 22.59 14.20
N ASN A 257 19.45 22.37 15.43
CA ASN A 257 18.15 22.82 15.90
C ASN A 257 18.16 24.34 16.16
N LYS A 258 17.32 25.08 15.41
CA LYS A 258 17.16 26.54 15.53
C LYS A 258 15.79 26.91 16.10
N LEU A 259 14.73 26.20 15.66
CA LEU A 259 13.35 26.48 16.06
C LEU A 259 13.08 26.11 17.53
N PHE A 260 13.55 24.96 17.97
CA PHE A 260 13.34 24.44 19.32
C PHE A 260 14.66 24.29 20.05
N THR A 261 14.65 24.51 21.35
CA THR A 261 15.83 24.27 22.19
C THR A 261 16.05 22.77 22.41
N THR A 262 17.30 22.38 22.63
CA THR A 262 17.64 20.97 22.94
C THR A 262 16.87 20.43 24.15
N GLN A 263 16.58 21.30 25.15
CA GLN A 263 15.80 20.92 26.32
C GLN A 263 14.35 20.56 26.00
N GLN A 264 13.74 21.20 24.99
CA GLN A 264 12.38 20.89 24.53
C GLN A 264 12.34 19.62 23.69
N LEU A 265 13.39 19.35 22.94
CA LEU A 265 13.47 18.21 22.04
C LEU A 265 13.90 16.91 22.75
N ALA A 266 14.78 17.00 23.74
CA ALA A 266 15.34 15.83 24.42
C ALA A 266 14.29 14.84 24.98
N PRO A 267 13.15 15.25 25.57
CA PRO A 267 12.14 14.33 26.08
C PRO A 267 11.49 13.44 25.02
N ILE A 268 11.53 13.84 23.73
CA ILE A 268 10.94 13.09 22.62
C ILE A 268 11.67 11.78 22.39
N LEU A 269 12.97 11.72 22.67
CA LEU A 269 13.78 10.50 22.55
C LEU A 269 13.33 9.40 23.51
N ARG A 270 12.73 9.76 24.67
CA ARG A 270 12.27 8.82 25.72
C ARG A 270 13.37 7.88 26.21
N MET A 271 14.59 8.33 26.19
CA MET A 271 15.76 7.67 26.79
C MET A 271 16.63 8.72 27.47
N LYS A 272 17.25 8.32 28.58
CA LYS A 272 18.22 9.12 29.32
C LYS A 272 19.61 8.51 29.20
N GLU A 273 20.64 9.30 29.42
CA GLU A 273 22.01 8.79 29.51
C GLU A 273 22.10 7.69 30.57
N GLY A 274 22.72 6.57 30.23
CA GLY A 274 22.81 5.37 31.06
C GLY A 274 21.69 4.34 30.85
N ASP A 275 20.58 4.70 30.20
CA ASP A 275 19.54 3.71 29.85
C ASP A 275 20.05 2.70 28.83
N ILE A 276 19.40 1.54 28.75
CA ILE A 276 19.65 0.57 27.68
C ILE A 276 19.31 1.22 26.33
N PHE A 277 20.25 1.16 25.40
CA PHE A 277 20.05 1.71 24.05
C PHE A 277 18.94 0.95 23.32
N SER A 278 18.01 1.67 22.69
CA SER A 278 16.91 1.10 21.90
C SER A 278 16.78 1.80 20.57
N LEU A 279 16.99 1.03 19.50
CA LEU A 279 16.91 1.56 18.13
C LEU A 279 15.49 1.98 17.76
N SER A 280 14.46 1.24 18.21
CA SER A 280 13.06 1.61 17.98
C SER A 280 12.69 2.94 18.61
N LYS A 281 13.22 3.25 19.81
CA LYS A 281 12.99 4.55 20.44
C LYS A 281 13.63 5.68 19.64
N VAL A 282 14.85 5.46 19.12
CA VAL A 282 15.52 6.42 18.22
C VAL A 282 14.68 6.64 16.96
N ARG A 283 14.28 5.55 16.29
CA ARG A 283 13.46 5.59 15.06
C ARG A 283 12.14 6.33 15.29
N LYS A 284 11.47 6.01 16.40
CA LYS A 284 10.22 6.69 16.79
C LYS A 284 10.41 8.16 17.15
N ALA A 285 11.55 8.50 17.75
CA ALA A 285 11.90 9.90 18.01
C ALA A 285 12.09 10.67 16.69
N MET A 286 12.76 10.08 15.69
CA MET A 286 12.91 10.70 14.36
C MET A 286 11.54 10.99 13.73
N GLU A 287 10.63 10.02 13.74
CA GLU A 287 9.26 10.22 13.26
C GLU A 287 8.53 11.33 13.99
N ASN A 288 8.69 11.40 15.32
CA ASN A 288 8.06 12.42 16.14
C ASN A 288 8.67 13.82 15.89
N TYR A 289 9.99 13.93 15.69
CA TYR A 289 10.62 15.17 15.29
C TYR A 289 10.11 15.65 13.94
N THR A 290 10.08 14.77 12.93
CA THR A 290 9.54 15.09 11.60
C THR A 290 8.07 15.54 11.68
N LYS A 291 7.25 14.89 12.50
CA LYS A 291 5.86 15.31 12.73
C LYS A 291 5.80 16.68 13.45
N LEU A 292 6.64 16.90 14.44
CA LEU A 292 6.68 18.16 15.18
C LEU A 292 7.05 19.33 14.25
N TYR A 293 8.14 19.20 13.52
CA TYR A 293 8.59 20.25 12.59
C TYR A 293 7.62 20.46 11.44
N GLY A 294 7.02 19.39 10.93
CA GLY A 294 5.98 19.45 9.90
C GLY A 294 4.72 20.21 10.33
N GLN A 295 4.43 20.33 11.64
CA GLN A 295 3.34 21.17 12.15
C GLN A 295 3.63 22.68 12.02
N PHE A 296 4.90 23.04 11.88
CA PHE A 296 5.37 24.42 11.78
C PHE A 296 5.86 24.77 10.37
N GLY A 297 5.42 24.04 9.36
CA GLY A 297 5.70 24.34 7.95
C GLY A 297 7.04 23.85 7.42
N TYR A 298 7.82 23.13 8.21
CA TYR A 298 9.11 22.58 7.80
C TYR A 298 8.92 21.23 7.08
N ILE A 299 8.50 21.26 5.83
CA ILE A 299 8.19 20.05 5.05
C ILE A 299 9.44 19.21 4.78
N ASN A 300 10.57 19.86 4.53
CA ASN A 300 11.84 19.22 4.18
C ASN A 300 12.71 18.94 5.41
N PHE A 301 12.15 19.07 6.62
CA PHE A 301 12.89 18.74 7.82
C PHE A 301 13.39 17.30 7.76
N THR A 302 14.69 17.13 7.97
CA THR A 302 15.31 15.83 8.13
C THR A 302 16.06 15.76 9.47
N ALA A 303 16.00 14.61 10.08
CA ALA A 303 16.75 14.29 11.28
C ALA A 303 17.55 13.01 11.03
N SER A 304 18.86 13.09 11.11
CA SER A 304 19.77 11.98 10.87
C SER A 304 20.43 11.57 12.19
N PRO A 305 20.23 10.32 12.63
CA PRO A 305 20.92 9.81 13.80
C PRO A 305 22.35 9.39 13.43
N ASP A 306 23.31 9.83 14.20
CA ASP A 306 24.72 9.47 14.11
C ASP A 306 25.14 8.77 15.42
N PRO A 307 25.05 7.43 15.48
CA PRO A 307 25.42 6.64 16.63
C PRO A 307 26.92 6.30 16.61
N GLU A 308 27.66 6.74 17.61
CA GLU A 308 29.08 6.43 17.83
C GLU A 308 29.26 5.40 18.94
N PRO A 309 29.51 4.10 18.62
CA PRO A 309 29.70 3.06 19.62
C PRO A 309 31.10 3.07 20.24
N ASP A 310 31.16 3.09 21.58
CA ASP A 310 32.38 2.87 22.38
C ASP A 310 32.34 1.44 22.95
N ASN A 311 33.09 0.54 22.32
CA ASN A 311 33.14 -0.87 22.70
C ASN A 311 33.83 -1.08 24.07
N LYS A 312 34.72 -0.19 24.51
CA LYS A 312 35.40 -0.31 25.79
C LYS A 312 34.49 0.01 26.96
N ARG A 313 33.67 1.08 26.81
CA ARG A 313 32.71 1.52 27.82
C ARG A 313 31.35 0.87 27.68
N ARG A 314 31.08 0.19 26.57
CA ARG A 314 29.80 -0.39 26.19
C ARG A 314 28.67 0.66 26.16
N ILE A 315 28.98 1.83 25.59
CA ILE A 315 28.02 2.93 25.42
C ILE A 315 27.95 3.31 23.93
N ILE A 316 26.79 3.85 23.54
CA ILE A 316 26.60 4.47 22.23
C ILE A 316 26.33 5.94 22.47
N ASN A 317 27.23 6.82 22.03
CA ASN A 317 26.97 8.24 21.97
C ASN A 317 26.05 8.49 20.77
N LEU A 318 25.00 9.25 20.97
CA LEU A 318 24.04 9.55 19.92
C LEU A 318 24.03 11.04 19.62
N ALA A 319 24.48 11.43 18.45
CA ALA A 319 24.25 12.73 17.90
C ALA A 319 23.03 12.69 16.95
N LEU A 320 22.18 13.69 17.02
CA LEU A 320 21.08 13.89 16.07
C LEU A 320 21.38 15.15 15.29
N ASP A 321 21.60 15.03 14.00
CA ASP A 321 21.83 16.15 13.11
C ASP A 321 20.50 16.55 12.45
N PHE A 322 20.06 17.79 12.73
CA PHE A 322 18.82 18.35 12.22
C PHE A 322 19.09 19.31 11.07
N GLU A 323 18.41 19.09 9.97
CA GLU A 323 18.35 20.00 8.84
C GLU A 323 16.93 20.55 8.75
N GLU A 324 16.73 21.80 9.22
CA GLU A 324 15.41 22.40 9.34
C GLU A 324 14.85 22.91 8.01
N ASP A 325 15.74 23.36 7.07
CA ASP A 325 15.38 24.01 5.81
C ASP A 325 14.47 25.23 6.04
N LYS A 326 13.51 25.48 5.16
CA LYS A 326 12.60 26.63 5.15
C LYS A 326 11.21 26.25 5.60
N GLN A 327 10.48 27.24 6.11
CA GLN A 327 9.04 27.14 6.30
C GLN A 327 8.31 27.40 4.98
N PHE A 328 7.22 26.68 4.77
CA PHE A 328 6.40 26.81 3.59
C PHE A 328 4.98 27.24 3.93
N LEU A 329 4.44 28.15 3.11
CA LEU A 329 3.05 28.59 3.14
C LEU A 329 2.25 27.88 2.05
N VAL A 330 0.99 27.61 2.31
CA VAL A 330 0.08 27.04 1.29
C VAL A 330 -0.27 28.16 0.30
N HIS A 331 0.14 28.02 -0.95
CA HIS A 331 -0.21 28.98 -1.99
C HIS A 331 -1.55 28.61 -2.65
N ARG A 332 -1.71 27.34 -3.03
CA ARG A 332 -2.89 26.89 -3.76
C ARG A 332 -3.26 25.46 -3.43
N ILE A 333 -4.57 25.18 -3.35
CA ILE A 333 -5.11 23.82 -3.17
C ILE A 333 -6.08 23.54 -4.31
N GLU A 334 -5.76 22.54 -5.13
CA GLU A 334 -6.55 22.12 -6.27
C GLU A 334 -7.08 20.69 -6.10
N PHE A 335 -8.28 20.45 -6.62
CA PHE A 335 -8.87 19.12 -6.69
C PHE A 335 -9.10 18.71 -8.13
N SER A 336 -8.86 17.44 -8.44
CA SER A 336 -9.11 16.87 -9.75
C SER A 336 -9.84 15.53 -9.63
N GLY A 337 -10.73 15.24 -10.61
CA GLY A 337 -11.52 14.01 -10.61
C GLY A 337 -12.89 14.11 -9.91
N ASN A 338 -13.21 15.23 -9.30
CA ASN A 338 -14.52 15.53 -8.71
C ASN A 338 -15.53 16.03 -9.76
N THR A 339 -15.95 15.13 -10.66
CA THR A 339 -16.81 15.48 -11.82
C THR A 339 -18.25 15.84 -11.44
N LYS A 340 -18.77 15.26 -10.36
CA LYS A 340 -20.12 15.47 -9.86
C LYS A 340 -20.16 16.23 -8.54
N THR A 341 -19.16 16.00 -7.68
CA THR A 341 -19.05 16.66 -6.36
C THR A 341 -18.44 18.04 -6.54
N ARG A 342 -19.07 19.05 -6.00
CA ARG A 342 -18.56 20.44 -6.08
C ARG A 342 -17.31 20.58 -5.23
N ASP A 343 -16.35 21.38 -5.70
CA ASP A 343 -15.09 21.72 -5.01
C ASP A 343 -15.33 22.14 -3.55
N LYS A 344 -16.32 22.97 -3.30
CA LYS A 344 -16.73 23.45 -1.98
C LYS A 344 -16.95 22.32 -0.97
N VAL A 345 -17.46 21.17 -1.41
CA VAL A 345 -17.74 20.01 -0.54
C VAL A 345 -16.45 19.37 -0.02
N ILE A 346 -15.42 19.36 -0.82
CA ILE A 346 -14.10 18.86 -0.43
C ILE A 346 -13.38 19.93 0.42
N ARG A 347 -13.39 21.16 -0.07
CA ARG A 347 -12.65 22.29 0.54
C ARG A 347 -13.08 22.57 1.98
N ARG A 348 -14.38 22.44 2.30
CA ARG A 348 -14.89 22.64 3.68
C ARG A 348 -14.42 21.58 4.69
N GLU A 349 -13.91 20.44 4.22
CA GLU A 349 -13.34 19.40 5.08
C GLU A 349 -11.86 19.62 5.36
N LEU A 350 -11.22 20.53 4.64
CA LEU A 350 -9.82 20.85 4.87
C LEU A 350 -9.66 21.70 6.15
N LEU A 351 -8.59 21.42 6.86
CA LEU A 351 -8.15 22.20 8.01
C LEU A 351 -7.13 23.28 7.64
N LEU A 352 -6.62 23.22 6.41
CA LEU A 352 -5.67 24.16 5.83
C LEU A 352 -6.38 25.01 4.79
N SER A 353 -6.08 26.30 4.79
CA SER A 353 -6.53 27.25 3.78
C SER A 353 -5.34 27.79 2.99
N GLU A 354 -5.60 28.34 1.82
CA GLU A 354 -4.61 29.05 1.03
C GLU A 354 -4.16 30.29 1.80
N GLY A 355 -2.85 30.51 1.90
CA GLY A 355 -2.22 31.54 2.73
C GLY A 355 -1.78 31.08 4.13
N ASP A 356 -2.27 29.94 4.61
CA ASP A 356 -1.84 29.41 5.90
C ASP A 356 -0.43 28.83 5.85
N MET A 357 0.22 28.77 7.01
CA MET A 357 1.44 27.98 7.16
C MET A 357 1.12 26.51 6.97
N PHE A 358 1.87 25.83 6.11
CA PHE A 358 1.66 24.41 5.89
C PHE A 358 1.82 23.63 7.20
N ASN A 359 0.87 22.75 7.48
CA ASN A 359 0.89 21.87 8.64
C ASN A 359 0.58 20.44 8.19
N SER A 360 1.59 19.58 8.26
CA SER A 360 1.47 18.20 7.80
C SER A 360 0.40 17.41 8.54
N GLN A 361 0.24 17.63 9.85
CA GLN A 361 -0.78 16.97 10.65
C GLN A 361 -2.18 17.42 10.26
N TRP A 362 -2.37 18.73 10.03
CA TRP A 362 -3.66 19.24 9.56
C TRP A 362 -3.98 18.75 8.16
N TRP A 363 -2.96 18.61 7.31
CA TRP A 363 -3.15 18.00 6.00
C TRP A 363 -3.60 16.54 6.10
N ASP A 364 -2.92 15.73 6.89
CA ASP A 364 -3.29 14.31 7.11
C ASP A 364 -4.71 14.17 7.67
N LEU A 365 -5.10 15.04 8.62
CA LEU A 365 -6.46 15.10 9.15
C LEU A 365 -7.47 15.55 8.11
N SER A 366 -7.10 16.48 7.23
CA SER A 366 -7.94 16.92 6.11
C SER A 366 -8.22 15.77 5.14
N VAL A 367 -7.18 15.02 4.75
CA VAL A 367 -7.33 13.81 3.92
C VAL A 367 -8.23 12.78 4.61
N LEU A 368 -8.05 12.57 5.91
CA LEU A 368 -8.91 11.66 6.68
C LEU A 368 -10.39 12.10 6.65
N ARG A 369 -10.68 13.41 6.81
CA ARG A 369 -12.04 13.96 6.73
C ARG A 369 -12.65 13.79 5.35
N VAL A 370 -11.88 14.04 4.29
CA VAL A 370 -12.32 13.81 2.90
C VAL A 370 -12.66 12.32 2.70
N ASN A 371 -11.84 11.41 3.22
CA ASN A 371 -12.12 9.97 3.17
C ASN A 371 -13.38 9.58 3.95
N GLN A 372 -13.66 10.24 5.09
CA GLN A 372 -14.86 10.00 5.91
C GLN A 372 -16.16 10.44 5.23
N LEU A 373 -16.13 11.36 4.27
CA LEU A 373 -17.30 11.69 3.46
C LEU A 373 -17.87 10.46 2.75
N GLY A 374 -17.04 9.48 2.45
CA GLY A 374 -17.42 8.28 1.71
C GLY A 374 -17.84 8.58 0.26
N PHE A 375 -17.54 9.73 -0.29
CA PHE A 375 -17.88 10.18 -1.63
C PHE A 375 -16.86 9.76 -2.65
N PHE A 376 -15.69 9.44 -2.22
CA PHE A 376 -14.56 9.09 -3.05
C PHE A 376 -14.01 7.72 -2.66
N ASP A 377 -13.29 7.09 -3.55
CA ASP A 377 -12.39 6.01 -3.20
C ASP A 377 -11.35 6.55 -2.20
N THR A 378 -10.79 5.68 -1.37
CA THR A 378 -9.86 6.11 -0.32
C THR A 378 -8.65 6.83 -0.93
N VAL A 379 -8.53 8.11 -0.64
CA VAL A 379 -7.40 8.96 -1.04
C VAL A 379 -6.17 8.53 -0.23
N LYS A 380 -5.12 8.12 -0.93
CA LYS A 380 -3.82 7.71 -0.38
C LYS A 380 -2.77 8.78 -0.64
N LYS A 381 -1.56 8.58 -0.11
CA LYS A 381 -0.42 9.49 -0.37
C LYS A 381 -0.03 9.62 -1.85
N GLU A 382 -0.34 8.60 -2.65
CA GLU A 382 -0.08 8.57 -4.09
C GLU A 382 -1.09 9.42 -4.89
N ASP A 383 -2.23 9.76 -4.28
CA ASP A 383 -3.32 10.48 -4.93
C ASP A 383 -3.23 12.00 -4.72
N TYR A 384 -2.23 12.49 -3.99
CA TYR A 384 -1.99 13.92 -3.89
C TYR A 384 -0.51 14.25 -4.07
N ASP A 385 -0.26 15.40 -4.66
CA ASP A 385 1.06 15.92 -4.90
C ASP A 385 1.22 17.28 -4.19
N ILE A 386 2.36 17.47 -3.54
CA ILE A 386 2.74 18.72 -2.86
C ILE A 386 3.95 19.27 -3.59
N THR A 387 3.69 20.15 -4.54
CA THR A 387 4.73 20.81 -5.33
C THR A 387 5.30 22.00 -4.57
N GLN A 388 6.59 21.97 -4.31
CA GLN A 388 7.28 23.01 -3.55
C GLN A 388 7.89 24.05 -4.48
N ASN A 389 7.64 25.31 -4.21
CA ASN A 389 8.33 26.43 -4.82
C ASN A 389 9.35 26.99 -3.83
N ALA A 390 10.59 26.51 -3.94
CA ALA A 390 11.68 26.88 -3.03
C ALA A 390 12.06 28.38 -3.12
N SER A 391 11.80 29.07 -4.25
CA SER A 391 12.11 30.48 -4.40
C SER A 391 11.21 31.36 -3.53
N ASN A 392 9.93 31.03 -3.46
CA ASN A 392 8.92 31.82 -2.76
C ASN A 392 8.57 31.26 -1.37
N GLY A 393 9.07 30.08 -1.00
CA GLY A 393 8.69 29.40 0.24
C GLY A 393 7.22 28.99 0.28
N THR A 394 6.67 28.56 -0.87
CA THR A 394 5.26 28.20 -0.99
C THR A 394 5.08 26.77 -1.51
N VAL A 395 3.92 26.19 -1.21
CA VAL A 395 3.52 24.88 -1.73
C VAL A 395 2.19 24.97 -2.46
N ASP A 396 2.12 24.28 -3.59
CA ASP A 396 0.90 24.01 -4.32
C ASP A 396 0.49 22.53 -4.07
N ILE A 397 -0.74 22.33 -3.65
CA ILE A 397 -1.24 21.01 -3.30
C ILE A 397 -2.30 20.61 -4.33
N THR A 398 -2.09 19.49 -5.01
CA THR A 398 -3.06 18.93 -5.96
C THR A 398 -3.54 17.58 -5.45
N MET A 399 -4.83 17.47 -5.13
CA MET A 399 -5.46 16.22 -4.69
C MET A 399 -6.29 15.61 -5.82
N LYS A 400 -5.97 14.38 -6.19
CA LYS A 400 -6.73 13.61 -7.19
C LYS A 400 -7.74 12.73 -6.45
N VAL A 401 -9.01 12.92 -6.73
CA VAL A 401 -10.08 12.13 -6.13
C VAL A 401 -10.79 11.32 -7.21
N LYS A 402 -11.25 10.13 -6.85
CA LYS A 402 -12.05 9.29 -7.73
C LYS A 402 -13.42 9.08 -7.11
N GLU A 403 -14.45 9.58 -7.80
CA GLU A 403 -15.82 9.50 -7.28
C GLU A 403 -16.35 8.08 -7.24
N LYS A 404 -16.98 7.75 -6.13
CA LYS A 404 -17.64 6.48 -5.88
C LYS A 404 -19.13 6.60 -6.13
N GLY A 405 -19.73 5.63 -6.79
CA GLY A 405 -21.18 5.60 -7.02
C GLY A 405 -21.95 5.59 -5.70
N LYS A 406 -22.93 6.49 -5.54
CA LYS A 406 -23.58 6.77 -4.26
C LYS A 406 -25.07 6.60 -4.27
N ASN A 407 -25.64 6.45 -5.45
CA ASN A 407 -27.06 6.21 -5.59
C ASN A 407 -27.32 4.74 -5.32
N GLN A 408 -28.14 4.48 -4.32
CA GLN A 408 -28.57 3.14 -3.96
C GLN A 408 -30.06 3.03 -4.32
N ILE A 409 -30.37 2.04 -5.14
CA ILE A 409 -31.74 1.65 -5.43
C ILE A 409 -31.90 0.24 -4.87
N GLY A 410 -32.86 0.04 -4.02
CA GLY A 410 -33.18 -1.25 -3.44
C GLY A 410 -34.65 -1.61 -3.67
N PHE A 411 -34.87 -2.90 -3.83
CA PHE A 411 -36.21 -3.48 -3.85
C PHE A 411 -36.33 -4.49 -2.72
N SER A 412 -37.46 -4.47 -2.04
CA SER A 412 -37.77 -5.38 -0.94
C SER A 412 -39.14 -6.00 -1.16
N GLY A 413 -39.34 -7.18 -0.64
CA GLY A 413 -40.60 -7.85 -0.68
C GLY A 413 -40.65 -8.99 0.33
N GLY A 414 -41.80 -9.26 0.86
CA GLY A 414 -41.98 -10.28 1.88
C GLY A 414 -43.35 -10.34 2.47
N VAL A 415 -43.48 -11.06 3.58
CA VAL A 415 -44.72 -11.19 4.36
C VAL A 415 -44.43 -10.69 5.78
N SER A 416 -45.26 -9.80 6.26
CA SER A 416 -45.16 -9.18 7.59
C SER A 416 -46.52 -9.21 8.28
N GLY A 417 -46.53 -9.36 9.60
CA GLY A 417 -47.78 -9.32 10.38
C GLY A 417 -48.54 -7.98 10.29
N LEU A 418 -47.79 -6.87 10.06
CA LEU A 418 -48.38 -5.52 9.96
C LEU A 418 -48.74 -5.14 8.52
N ALA A 419 -47.89 -5.44 7.57
CA ALA A 419 -48.08 -5.04 6.17
C ALA A 419 -48.79 -6.09 5.32
N GLY A 420 -48.91 -7.33 5.79
CA GLY A 420 -49.31 -8.47 5.00
C GLY A 420 -48.23 -8.84 3.97
N ASN A 421 -48.65 -9.21 2.76
CA ASN A 421 -47.73 -9.34 1.64
C ASN A 421 -47.36 -7.93 1.17
N PHE A 422 -46.08 -7.62 1.09
CA PHE A 422 -45.62 -6.28 0.70
C PHE A 422 -44.52 -6.32 -0.35
N VAL A 423 -44.47 -5.25 -1.12
CA VAL A 423 -43.37 -4.92 -2.06
C VAL A 423 -42.96 -3.48 -1.77
N GLY A 424 -41.65 -3.26 -1.74
CA GLY A 424 -41.07 -1.96 -1.46
C GLY A 424 -39.99 -1.57 -2.44
N ALA A 425 -39.79 -0.28 -2.59
CA ALA A 425 -38.67 0.31 -3.31
C ALA A 425 -38.07 1.44 -2.45
N ASN A 426 -36.76 1.50 -2.44
CA ASN A 426 -36.04 2.58 -1.78
C ASN A 426 -34.97 3.17 -2.69
N TYR A 427 -34.83 4.48 -2.63
CA TYR A 427 -33.77 5.24 -3.25
C TYR A 427 -33.07 6.06 -2.17
N ALA A 428 -31.73 5.99 -2.15
CA ALA A 428 -30.92 6.81 -1.26
C ALA A 428 -29.69 7.32 -1.99
N THR A 429 -29.33 8.57 -1.73
CA THR A 429 -28.09 9.18 -2.19
C THR A 429 -27.51 10.06 -1.10
N ASN A 430 -26.17 9.99 -0.92
CA ASN A 430 -25.47 10.76 0.12
C ASN A 430 -24.81 12.04 -0.43
N ASN A 431 -24.94 12.32 -1.71
CA ASN A 431 -24.35 13.50 -2.35
C ASN A 431 -25.32 14.04 -3.42
N PHE A 432 -26.50 14.39 -2.98
CA PHE A 432 -27.54 14.91 -3.86
C PHE A 432 -27.05 16.19 -4.54
N LEU A 433 -27.16 16.25 -5.86
CA LEU A 433 -26.69 17.36 -6.72
C LEU A 433 -25.21 17.74 -6.52
N GLY A 434 -24.40 16.86 -5.91
CA GLY A 434 -22.96 17.13 -5.65
C GLY A 434 -22.71 18.11 -4.51
N LEU A 435 -23.69 18.39 -3.67
CA LEU A 435 -23.61 19.35 -2.56
C LEU A 435 -23.29 18.68 -1.22
N GLY A 436 -23.23 17.33 -1.20
CA GLY A 436 -23.00 16.56 0.02
C GLY A 436 -24.26 16.35 0.86
N GLU A 437 -25.41 16.71 0.32
CA GLU A 437 -26.73 16.49 0.93
C GLU A 437 -27.13 15.02 0.85
N THR A 438 -27.90 14.55 1.81
CA THR A 438 -28.47 13.19 1.79
C THR A 438 -29.95 13.27 1.43
N LEU A 439 -30.36 12.49 0.44
CA LEU A 439 -31.76 12.30 0.07
C LEU A 439 -32.09 10.82 0.18
N SER A 440 -33.21 10.51 0.84
CA SER A 440 -33.72 9.15 0.92
C SER A 440 -35.23 9.14 0.66
N ILE A 441 -35.67 8.24 -0.20
CA ILE A 441 -37.07 8.02 -0.52
C ILE A 441 -37.33 6.52 -0.36
N GLN A 442 -38.33 6.16 0.42
CA GLN A 442 -38.75 4.78 0.59
C GLN A 442 -40.25 4.68 0.41
N THR A 443 -40.66 3.70 -0.36
CA THR A 443 -42.08 3.38 -0.56
C THR A 443 -42.28 1.89 -0.31
N GLU A 444 -43.34 1.55 0.41
CA GLU A 444 -43.70 0.15 0.69
C GLU A 444 -45.22 0.01 0.50
N TRP A 445 -45.61 -0.94 -0.30
CA TRP A 445 -47.03 -1.24 -0.59
C TRP A 445 -47.34 -2.64 -0.07
N GLY A 446 -48.02 -2.69 1.04
CA GLY A 446 -48.52 -3.92 1.63
C GLY A 446 -50.01 -4.09 1.51
N THR A 447 -50.52 -5.28 1.78
CA THR A 447 -51.96 -5.61 1.76
C THR A 447 -52.74 -4.81 2.80
N TYR A 448 -52.13 -4.60 3.99
CA TYR A 448 -52.78 -3.91 5.12
C TYR A 448 -52.16 -2.54 5.41
N GLN A 449 -50.94 -2.28 4.97
CA GLN A 449 -50.25 -1.04 5.23
C GLN A 449 -49.49 -0.55 3.98
N LYS A 450 -49.60 0.76 3.72
CA LYS A 450 -48.76 1.45 2.75
C LYS A 450 -47.90 2.46 3.50
N LEU A 451 -46.60 2.44 3.25
CA LEU A 451 -45.63 3.33 3.90
C LEU A 451 -44.91 4.17 2.85
N TYR A 452 -44.83 5.46 3.11
CA TYR A 452 -44.03 6.41 2.32
C TYR A 452 -43.14 7.18 3.27
N SER A 453 -41.84 7.17 3.02
CA SER A 453 -40.86 7.89 3.82
C SER A 453 -39.98 8.75 2.92
N PHE A 454 -39.82 9.99 3.31
CA PHE A 454 -38.93 10.95 2.69
C PHE A 454 -37.97 11.49 3.74
N GLY A 455 -36.69 11.52 3.42
CA GLY A 455 -35.65 12.09 4.27
C GLY A 455 -34.71 12.95 3.47
N PHE A 456 -34.46 14.15 3.95
CA PHE A 456 -33.46 15.07 3.39
C PHE A 456 -32.60 15.60 4.52
N THR A 457 -31.29 15.66 4.30
CA THR A 457 -30.33 16.20 5.27
C THR A 457 -29.33 17.09 4.57
N GLU A 458 -29.26 18.34 5.03
CA GLU A 458 -28.22 19.32 4.69
C GLU A 458 -27.18 19.35 5.83
N PRO A 459 -25.93 18.91 5.60
CA PRO A 459 -24.92 18.88 6.66
C PRO A 459 -24.31 20.26 6.96
N TYR A 460 -24.41 21.24 6.03
CA TYR A 460 -23.77 22.56 6.15
C TYR A 460 -24.71 23.67 5.72
N VAL A 461 -25.61 24.08 6.62
CA VAL A 461 -26.52 25.18 6.36
C VAL A 461 -25.76 26.52 6.36
N PHE A 462 -25.91 27.29 5.28
CA PHE A 462 -25.18 28.56 5.07
C PHE A 462 -23.67 28.46 5.25
N ASP A 463 -23.07 27.35 4.79
CA ASP A 463 -21.63 27.06 4.91
C ASP A 463 -21.12 26.91 6.34
N ARG A 464 -22.00 26.83 7.30
CA ARG A 464 -21.64 26.57 8.69
C ARG A 464 -21.86 25.10 9.00
N ASN A 465 -21.06 24.53 9.88
CA ASN A 465 -21.22 23.15 10.34
C ASN A 465 -22.48 22.99 11.22
N ILE A 466 -23.62 23.33 10.62
CA ILE A 466 -24.96 23.20 11.21
C ILE A 466 -25.75 22.22 10.35
N ARG A 467 -26.08 21.09 10.93
CA ARG A 467 -26.87 20.06 10.24
C ARG A 467 -28.35 20.36 10.37
N TRP A 468 -29.02 20.44 9.23
CA TRP A 468 -30.49 20.48 9.16
C TRP A 468 -30.99 19.18 8.53
N ALA A 469 -32.03 18.58 9.14
CA ALA A 469 -32.61 17.34 8.63
C ALA A 469 -34.14 17.43 8.67
N LEU A 470 -34.77 17.03 7.56
CA LEU A 470 -36.21 16.84 7.45
C LEU A 470 -36.51 15.36 7.22
N ARG A 471 -37.33 14.78 8.04
CA ARG A 471 -37.86 13.45 7.81
C ARG A 471 -39.40 13.50 7.87
N SER A 472 -40.05 13.02 6.83
CA SER A 472 -41.47 12.84 6.78
C SER A 472 -41.80 11.38 6.52
N THR A 473 -42.79 10.85 7.26
CA THR A 473 -43.25 9.48 7.07
C THR A 473 -44.77 9.48 7.10
N ALA A 474 -45.37 8.94 6.06
CA ALA A 474 -46.80 8.74 5.97
C ALA A 474 -47.12 7.24 5.92
N ALA A 475 -47.99 6.78 6.80
CA ALA A 475 -48.46 5.40 6.79
C ALA A 475 -49.97 5.39 6.57
N ILE A 476 -50.43 4.57 5.64
CA ILE A 476 -51.83 4.32 5.39
C ILE A 476 -52.12 2.90 5.83
N ILE A 477 -52.95 2.73 6.86
CA ILE A 477 -53.31 1.42 7.40
C ILE A 477 -54.77 1.16 7.00
N ALA A 478 -55.01 0.08 6.26
CA ALA A 478 -56.35 -0.40 5.94
C ALA A 478 -56.78 -1.38 7.03
N MET A 479 -57.68 -0.93 7.91
CA MET A 479 -58.40 -1.86 8.79
C MET A 479 -59.63 -2.37 8.05
N THR A 480 -59.96 -3.64 8.23
CA THR A 480 -61.16 -4.28 7.72
C THR A 480 -62.39 -3.46 8.15
N ASN A 481 -62.99 -2.72 7.18
CA ASN A 481 -64.18 -1.89 7.25
C ASN A 481 -64.08 -0.40 7.63
N SER A 482 -62.85 0.16 7.83
CA SER A 482 -62.71 1.62 7.90
C SER A 482 -61.28 2.06 7.56
N VAL A 483 -61.18 3.06 6.68
CA VAL A 483 -59.89 3.67 6.31
C VAL A 483 -59.61 4.82 7.28
N ASN A 484 -58.70 4.62 8.23
CA ASN A 484 -58.21 5.69 9.10
C ASN A 484 -56.88 6.24 8.58
N TRP A 485 -56.83 7.54 8.30
CA TRP A 485 -55.60 8.25 7.94
C TRP A 485 -54.89 8.76 9.19
N LEU A 486 -53.70 8.27 9.45
CA LEU A 486 -52.80 8.83 10.44
C LEU A 486 -51.63 9.50 9.73
N ILE A 487 -51.61 10.83 9.70
CA ILE A 487 -50.49 11.63 9.25
C ILE A 487 -49.70 12.04 10.48
N ASN A 488 -48.49 11.49 10.64
CA ASN A 488 -47.55 11.94 11.64
C ASN A 488 -46.44 12.78 10.96
N THR A 489 -46.62 14.10 10.94
CA THR A 489 -45.61 15.07 10.54
C THR A 489 -44.82 15.48 11.79
N ALA A 490 -43.64 14.95 11.98
CA ALA A 490 -42.72 15.46 13.00
C ALA A 490 -41.78 16.49 12.34
N SER A 491 -42.17 17.75 12.35
CA SER A 491 -41.27 18.86 12.10
C SER A 491 -40.42 19.11 13.37
N ILE A 492 -39.12 18.89 13.32
CA ILE A 492 -38.21 19.25 14.39
C ILE A 492 -37.86 20.74 14.21
N PRO A 493 -38.19 21.62 15.15
CA PRO A 493 -37.80 23.03 15.06
C PRO A 493 -36.28 23.20 15.18
N PRO A 494 -35.70 24.23 14.58
CA PRO A 494 -34.23 24.39 14.42
C PRO A 494 -33.44 24.68 15.70
N ASN A 495 -33.92 24.40 16.87
CA ASN A 495 -33.20 24.66 18.14
C ASN A 495 -33.54 23.69 19.28
N SER A 496 -33.96 22.48 19.00
CA SER A 496 -34.10 21.51 20.10
C SER A 496 -32.78 20.73 20.31
N PRO A 497 -32.34 20.57 21.57
CA PRO A 497 -31.18 19.71 21.89
C PRO A 497 -31.52 18.30 21.45
N VAL A 498 -30.58 17.67 20.76
CA VAL A 498 -30.69 16.28 20.28
C VAL A 498 -31.06 15.38 21.44
N PRO A 499 -32.21 14.66 21.39
CA PRO A 499 -32.51 13.68 22.42
C PRO A 499 -31.42 12.58 22.34
N ARG A 500 -30.69 12.37 23.43
CA ARG A 500 -29.84 11.20 23.59
C ARG A 500 -30.69 9.96 23.32
N MET A 501 -30.40 9.24 22.26
CA MET A 501 -30.93 7.90 22.10
C MET A 501 -30.51 7.07 23.31
N ALA A 502 -31.50 6.65 24.09
CA ALA A 502 -31.29 5.67 25.13
C ALA A 502 -30.81 4.38 24.47
N ASN A 503 -29.54 4.09 24.63
CA ASN A 503 -28.94 2.81 24.30
C ASN A 503 -29.56 1.74 25.19
N THR A 504 -30.55 1.03 24.68
CA THR A 504 -31.01 -0.23 25.28
C THR A 504 -29.98 -1.31 24.93
N THR A 505 -28.83 -1.27 25.59
CA THR A 505 -27.84 -2.34 25.52
C THR A 505 -28.29 -3.45 26.46
N ARG A 506 -28.75 -4.57 25.90
CA ARG A 506 -28.85 -5.84 26.63
C ARG A 506 -27.47 -6.17 27.22
N ARG A 507 -27.42 -6.28 28.55
CA ARG A 507 -26.29 -6.80 29.29
C ARG A 507 -25.97 -8.22 28.85
N ILE A 508 -24.81 -8.39 28.23
CA ILE A 508 -24.10 -9.66 28.23
C ILE A 508 -23.01 -9.53 29.32
N SER A 509 -23.21 -10.27 30.41
CA SER A 509 -22.22 -10.35 31.47
C SER A 509 -21.03 -11.17 31.04
N SER A 510 -19.88 -10.54 30.88
CA SER A 510 -18.59 -11.23 30.98
C SER A 510 -17.68 -10.45 31.93
N ARG A 511 -17.23 -11.16 32.94
CA ARG A 511 -16.34 -10.70 34.01
C ARG A 511 -15.03 -10.17 33.42
N ILE A 512 -14.69 -8.92 33.73
CA ILE A 512 -13.35 -8.35 33.57
C ILE A 512 -12.82 -8.06 34.98
N PRO A 513 -11.58 -8.42 35.32
CA PRO A 513 -10.99 -8.18 36.63
C PRO A 513 -10.77 -6.68 36.89
N ARG A 514 -11.10 -6.24 38.08
CA ARG A 514 -10.67 -4.96 38.63
C ARG A 514 -9.17 -5.03 38.84
N ASP A 515 -8.44 -4.05 38.28
CA ASP A 515 -7.24 -3.42 38.85
C ASP A 515 -6.68 -2.44 37.81
N LEU A 516 -7.01 -1.18 37.94
CA LEU A 516 -6.25 -0.05 37.46
C LEU A 516 -6.81 1.26 38.03
N HIS A 517 -6.51 1.47 39.32
CA HIS A 517 -6.54 2.80 39.90
C HIS A 517 -5.16 3.45 39.71
N SER A 518 -5.18 4.73 39.41
CA SER A 518 -4.10 5.71 39.43
C SER A 518 -3.41 6.05 38.11
N LEU A 519 -4.00 7.02 37.41
CA LEU A 519 -3.23 8.01 36.66
C LEU A 519 -3.85 9.39 36.93
N PRO A 520 -3.06 10.43 37.27
CA PRO A 520 -3.57 11.74 37.62
C PRO A 520 -4.05 12.53 36.38
N ALA A 521 -5.17 13.20 36.56
CA ALA A 521 -5.74 14.15 35.61
C ALA A 521 -4.80 15.35 35.41
N ILE A 522 -4.48 15.67 34.16
CA ILE A 522 -3.81 16.91 33.77
C ILE A 522 -4.92 17.95 33.56
N PRO A 523 -4.86 19.12 34.22
CA PRO A 523 -5.88 20.14 34.05
C PRO A 523 -5.74 20.85 32.69
N CYS A 524 -6.84 20.93 31.95
CA CYS A 524 -6.99 21.83 30.81
C CYS A 524 -6.92 23.28 31.29
N GLY A 525 -5.78 23.93 31.05
CA GLY A 525 -5.64 25.37 31.19
C GLY A 525 -6.34 26.09 30.03
N ALA A 526 -7.32 26.91 30.39
CA ALA A 526 -8.00 27.84 29.50
C ALA A 526 -6.99 28.81 28.87
N ILE A 527 -6.96 28.85 27.54
CA ILE A 527 -6.30 29.95 26.79
C ILE A 527 -7.37 30.98 26.46
N SER A 528 -7.26 32.10 27.10
CA SER A 528 -8.04 33.33 26.83
C SER A 528 -7.59 33.99 25.51
N PRO A 529 -8.47 34.51 24.67
CA PRO A 529 -8.07 35.27 23.49
C PRO A 529 -7.79 36.71 23.91
N ALA A 530 -6.56 37.20 23.75
CA ALA A 530 -6.23 38.61 23.78
C ALA A 530 -6.00 39.11 22.36
N LEU A 531 -6.80 40.11 22.00
CA LEU A 531 -6.73 40.99 20.85
C LEU A 531 -5.30 41.55 20.56
N VAL A 532 -4.85 41.52 19.34
CA VAL A 532 -4.67 42.67 18.40
C VAL A 532 -4.45 42.11 17.02
#